data_870c4f1b1ce920f223ce8f10b56d01f2
#
_entry.id   870c4f1b1ce920f223ce8f10b56d01f2
#
_cell.length_a   1.000
_cell.length_b   1.000
_cell.length_c   1.000
_cell.angle_alpha   90.00
_cell.angle_beta   90.00
_cell.angle_gamma   90.00
#
_symmetry.space_group_name_H-M   'P 1'
#
loop_
_entity.id
_entity.type
_entity.pdbx_description
1 polymer ?
#
loop_
_entity_poly.entity_id
_entity_poly.type
_entity_poly.pdbx_seq_one_letter_code
_entity_poly.pdbx_strand_id
1 'polypeptide(L)'
;MALFLLPLPIFGLLAPVADWMFRAFKKNLVPYWTLAALLISFGSAAAMFLQTQRPPTLVYGVLSIDALSLFFAVIFLLISVLVNLVSLSYMRRTENPLAYYGLLLFSTFGMVLVALSTDLVVLFVSWELMSVPTYVLTGILKKDPASNEAALKYFLVSALSSGLVIYAISLLFGITKSTNMIVIGEALSSQNLLLEPLAVVAIALFIAGFGMKVAAVPFHMWIPDAYEGAPTTIAALLAAGTKSGGFAALMRVFFVSLAIYKADWSVIFAVIALLTMTLGNIGALMQKSFTRLLAYSSIAQSGYIMIGFAAPTTLGVGGALFHILNHSVMKSAAFFAAAAVLMTLSTTSLDGYSGLGKRMPRTALALTISLLALAGVPPLSGFMSKLVLFTAAMESNLSLLALAGVLNSAFSLAYYGWVIKRMYLDDAPDMTRVKEPRLLVAVLALSAAIIILIGLYPEPVLSVIMAIASQL
;
A
#
# COMPACT_ATOMS: atom_id res chain seq x y z
N MET A 1 19.44 6.86 17.31
CA MET A 1 18.50 7.69 16.62
C MET A 1 17.73 6.89 15.56
N ALA A 2 18.15 6.75 14.32
CA ALA A 2 17.43 5.95 13.32
C ALA A 2 17.77 4.45 13.34
N LEU A 3 17.94 3.88 14.53
CA LEU A 3 18.40 2.48 14.70
C LEU A 3 17.47 1.45 14.03
N PHE A 4 16.16 1.77 13.89
CA PHE A 4 15.19 0.90 13.21
C PHE A 4 15.42 0.77 11.70
N LEU A 5 16.16 1.72 11.10
CA LEU A 5 16.51 1.67 9.67
C LEU A 5 17.66 0.71 9.38
N LEU A 6 18.63 0.61 10.29
CA LEU A 6 19.90 -0.08 10.05
C LEU A 6 19.78 -1.58 9.75
N PRO A 7 18.87 -2.36 10.40
CA PRO A 7 18.77 -3.78 10.11
C PRO A 7 18.42 -4.08 8.63
N LEU A 8 17.58 -3.25 8.02
CA LEU A 8 17.13 -3.49 6.65
C LEU A 8 18.26 -3.52 5.62
N PRO A 9 19.08 -2.45 5.46
CA PRO A 9 20.19 -2.47 4.51
C PRO A 9 21.34 -3.38 4.96
N ILE A 10 21.65 -3.47 6.25
CA ILE A 10 22.74 -4.31 6.75
C ILE A 10 22.45 -5.79 6.46
N PHE A 11 21.28 -6.27 6.83
CA PHE A 11 20.89 -7.66 6.58
C PHE A 11 20.70 -7.93 5.09
N GLY A 12 20.24 -6.94 4.30
CA GLY A 12 20.14 -7.02 2.85
C GLY A 12 21.50 -7.18 2.18
N LEU A 13 22.46 -6.33 2.52
CA LEU A 13 23.83 -6.39 1.98
C LEU A 13 24.60 -7.63 2.44
N LEU A 14 24.37 -8.10 3.67
CA LEU A 14 25.00 -9.32 4.20
C LEU A 14 24.27 -10.60 3.80
N ALA A 15 23.11 -10.52 3.14
CA ALA A 15 22.34 -11.69 2.75
C ALA A 15 23.14 -12.69 1.88
N PRO A 16 23.99 -12.28 0.90
CA PRO A 16 24.82 -13.22 0.14
C PRO A 16 25.83 -13.97 1.02
N VAL A 17 26.44 -13.28 1.99
CA VAL A 17 27.38 -13.90 2.93
C VAL A 17 26.65 -14.86 3.86
N ALA A 18 25.49 -14.48 4.38
CA ALA A 18 24.65 -15.33 5.19
C ALA A 18 24.19 -16.58 4.40
N ASP A 19 23.75 -16.42 3.13
CA ASP A 19 23.37 -17.55 2.28
C ASP A 19 24.55 -18.53 2.07
N TRP A 20 25.74 -18.01 1.78
CA TRP A 20 26.95 -18.84 1.64
C TRP A 20 27.24 -19.63 2.92
N MET A 21 27.19 -19.00 4.10
CA MET A 21 27.35 -19.66 5.40
C MET A 21 26.28 -20.72 5.64
N PHE A 22 25.00 -20.41 5.36
CA PHE A 22 23.88 -21.33 5.58
C PHE A 22 23.93 -22.56 4.68
N ARG A 23 24.41 -22.41 3.43
CA ARG A 23 24.64 -23.54 2.50
C ARG A 23 25.67 -24.52 3.05
N ALA A 24 26.69 -24.06 3.80
CA ALA A 24 27.65 -24.95 4.45
C ALA A 24 26.97 -25.91 5.44
N PHE A 25 25.86 -25.48 6.05
CA PHE A 25 25.03 -26.31 6.93
C PHE A 25 23.88 -27.03 6.22
N LYS A 26 23.83 -27.00 4.87
CA LYS A 26 22.75 -27.59 4.04
C LYS A 26 21.35 -27.09 4.40
N LYS A 27 21.23 -25.85 4.88
CA LYS A 27 19.97 -25.22 5.29
C LYS A 27 19.73 -23.91 4.54
N ASN A 28 18.52 -23.72 4.05
CA ASN A 28 18.10 -22.43 3.51
C ASN A 28 17.50 -21.60 4.66
N LEU A 29 18.30 -20.76 5.31
CA LEU A 29 17.89 -19.91 6.42
C LEU A 29 17.70 -18.43 6.03
N VAL A 30 17.93 -18.06 4.77
CA VAL A 30 17.75 -16.69 4.24
C VAL A 30 16.36 -16.13 4.58
N PRO A 31 15.24 -16.89 4.46
CA PRO A 31 13.92 -16.36 4.86
C PRO A 31 13.83 -15.93 6.32
N TYR A 32 14.48 -16.68 7.22
CA TYR A 32 14.50 -16.38 8.67
C TYR A 32 15.46 -15.23 8.99
N TRP A 33 16.58 -15.11 8.27
CA TRP A 33 17.48 -13.97 8.31
C TRP A 33 16.74 -12.66 7.97
N THR A 34 15.98 -12.66 6.88
CA THR A 34 15.13 -11.54 6.48
C THR A 34 14.05 -11.25 7.52
N LEU A 35 13.40 -12.28 8.06
CA LEU A 35 12.40 -12.12 9.11
C LEU A 35 12.97 -11.47 10.36
N ALA A 36 14.19 -11.85 10.78
CA ALA A 36 14.85 -11.24 11.92
C ALA A 36 15.09 -9.74 11.71
N ALA A 37 15.60 -9.34 10.54
CA ALA A 37 15.78 -7.93 10.19
C ALA A 37 14.47 -7.14 10.27
N LEU A 38 13.40 -7.68 9.68
CA LEU A 38 12.07 -7.05 9.66
C LEU A 38 11.48 -6.92 11.06
N LEU A 39 11.61 -7.96 11.91
CA LEU A 39 11.10 -7.93 13.29
C LEU A 39 11.88 -6.95 14.18
N ILE A 40 13.21 -6.88 14.05
CA ILE A 40 14.03 -5.92 14.80
C ILE A 40 13.65 -4.49 14.39
N SER A 41 13.52 -4.23 13.08
CA SER A 41 13.10 -2.92 12.56
C SER A 41 11.67 -2.57 12.99
N PHE A 42 10.73 -3.53 12.91
CA PHE A 42 9.34 -3.33 13.32
C PHE A 42 9.23 -3.03 14.82
N GLY A 43 9.87 -3.83 15.66
CA GLY A 43 9.83 -3.64 17.12
C GLY A 43 10.41 -2.29 17.54
N SER A 44 11.54 -1.88 16.93
CA SER A 44 12.15 -0.58 17.22
C SER A 44 11.35 0.60 16.66
N ALA A 45 10.76 0.49 15.46
CA ALA A 45 9.88 1.53 14.92
C ALA A 45 8.59 1.67 15.73
N ALA A 46 7.98 0.55 16.13
CA ALA A 46 6.79 0.55 16.99
C ALA A 46 7.07 1.15 18.37
N ALA A 47 8.20 0.79 18.99
CA ALA A 47 8.62 1.38 20.26
C ALA A 47 8.84 2.89 20.19
N MET A 48 9.39 3.38 19.06
CA MET A 48 9.52 4.82 18.81
C MET A 48 8.16 5.47 18.55
N PHE A 49 7.28 4.82 17.82
CA PHE A 49 5.94 5.32 17.53
C PHE A 49 5.10 5.49 18.80
N LEU A 50 5.19 4.60 19.75
CA LEU A 50 4.52 4.73 21.05
C LEU A 50 5.03 5.89 21.91
N GLN A 51 6.15 6.52 21.53
CA GLN A 51 6.75 7.68 22.20
C GLN A 51 6.49 8.99 21.42
N THR A 52 5.38 9.09 20.69
CA THR A 52 5.05 10.14 19.70
C THR A 52 4.99 11.59 20.22
N GLN A 53 5.15 11.83 21.52
CA GLN A 53 5.25 13.20 22.07
C GLN A 53 6.63 13.86 21.87
N ARG A 54 7.56 13.18 21.19
CA ARG A 54 8.89 13.73 20.90
C ARG A 54 8.82 14.69 19.71
N PRO A 55 9.56 15.81 19.78
CA PRO A 55 9.68 16.70 18.63
C PRO A 55 10.32 15.96 17.43
N PRO A 56 10.00 16.38 16.19
CA PRO A 56 10.62 15.82 14.99
C PRO A 56 12.14 15.85 15.09
N THR A 57 12.79 14.75 14.72
CA THR A 57 14.26 14.66 14.72
C THR A 57 14.74 14.62 13.28
N LEU A 58 15.45 15.68 12.87
CA LEU A 58 16.10 15.74 11.57
C LEU A 58 17.40 14.93 11.59
N VAL A 59 17.56 14.08 10.58
CA VAL A 59 18.76 13.28 10.34
C VAL A 59 19.42 13.78 9.06
N TYR A 60 20.62 14.30 9.19
CA TYR A 60 21.41 14.93 8.09
C TYR A 60 20.67 16.05 7.32
N GLY A 61 19.62 16.63 7.90
CA GLY A 61 18.83 17.70 7.25
C GLY A 61 17.92 17.26 6.11
N VAL A 62 17.90 15.98 5.76
CA VAL A 62 17.17 15.43 4.59
C VAL A 62 16.17 14.35 4.94
N LEU A 63 16.17 13.83 6.16
CA LEU A 63 15.22 12.85 6.68
C LEU A 63 14.62 13.37 7.98
N SER A 64 13.32 13.21 8.19
CA SER A 64 12.62 13.53 9.44
C SER A 64 12.05 12.28 10.08
N ILE A 65 12.40 12.05 11.34
CA ILE A 65 11.74 11.07 12.20
C ILE A 65 10.66 11.84 12.97
N ASP A 66 9.47 11.85 12.42
CA ASP A 66 8.26 12.46 12.96
C ASP A 66 7.11 11.46 13.07
N ALA A 67 5.98 11.88 13.60
CA ALA A 67 4.84 11.00 13.82
C ALA A 67 4.29 10.39 12.52
N LEU A 68 4.28 11.16 11.42
CA LEU A 68 3.86 10.69 10.09
C LEU A 68 4.80 9.61 9.56
N SER A 69 6.13 9.84 9.61
CA SER A 69 7.12 8.88 9.13
C SER A 69 7.09 7.57 9.91
N LEU A 70 6.94 7.64 11.24
CA LEU A 70 6.84 6.45 12.09
C LEU A 70 5.54 5.69 11.85
N PHE A 71 4.42 6.39 11.65
CA PHE A 71 3.15 5.77 11.26
C PHE A 71 3.29 4.92 10.00
N PHE A 72 3.86 5.49 8.94
CA PHE A 72 4.09 4.75 7.70
C PHE A 72 5.13 3.64 7.87
N ALA A 73 6.22 3.88 8.60
CA ALA A 73 7.24 2.87 8.86
C ALA A 73 6.64 1.63 9.54
N VAL A 74 5.77 1.81 10.55
CA VAL A 74 5.09 0.71 11.24
C VAL A 74 4.21 -0.08 10.26
N ILE A 75 3.45 0.59 9.37
CA ILE A 75 2.63 -0.08 8.35
C ILE A 75 3.51 -0.89 7.40
N PHE A 76 4.57 -0.28 6.84
CA PHE A 76 5.44 -0.95 5.87
C PHE A 76 6.14 -2.17 6.46
N LEU A 77 6.66 -2.05 7.67
CA LEU A 77 7.33 -3.13 8.37
C LEU A 77 6.35 -4.24 8.75
N LEU A 78 5.15 -3.90 9.24
CA LEU A 78 4.09 -4.88 9.51
C LEU A 78 3.74 -5.68 8.25
N ILE A 79 3.46 -5.01 7.15
CA ILE A 79 3.10 -5.69 5.89
C ILE A 79 4.26 -6.55 5.39
N SER A 80 5.50 -6.07 5.46
CA SER A 80 6.68 -6.84 5.04
C SER A 80 6.93 -8.07 5.92
N VAL A 81 6.69 -7.98 7.24
CA VAL A 81 6.70 -9.14 8.15
C VAL A 81 5.64 -10.16 7.75
N LEU A 82 4.40 -9.74 7.51
CA LEU A 82 3.31 -10.64 7.11
C LEU A 82 3.61 -11.29 5.74
N VAL A 83 4.09 -10.50 4.76
CA VAL A 83 4.51 -11.01 3.44
C VAL A 83 5.65 -12.03 3.60
N ASN A 84 6.65 -11.76 4.41
CA ASN A 84 7.75 -12.70 4.68
C ASN A 84 7.22 -14.00 5.30
N LEU A 85 6.37 -13.92 6.32
CA LEU A 85 5.78 -15.10 6.98
C LEU A 85 4.99 -15.98 6.02
N VAL A 86 4.15 -15.38 5.18
CA VAL A 86 3.39 -16.12 4.14
C VAL A 86 4.34 -16.73 3.12
N SER A 87 5.40 -16.01 2.73
CA SER A 87 6.39 -16.46 1.75
C SER A 87 7.22 -17.66 2.23
N LEU A 88 7.37 -17.88 3.55
CA LEU A 88 8.00 -19.09 4.08
C LEU A 88 7.35 -20.38 3.56
N SER A 89 6.04 -20.33 3.33
CA SER A 89 5.28 -21.47 2.79
C SER A 89 5.10 -21.36 1.29
N TYR A 90 4.72 -20.17 0.80
CA TYR A 90 4.36 -19.91 -0.60
C TYR A 90 5.57 -19.99 -1.53
N MET A 91 6.71 -19.42 -1.15
CA MET A 91 7.95 -19.40 -1.94
C MET A 91 8.95 -20.51 -1.57
N ARG A 92 8.48 -21.56 -0.88
CA ARG A 92 9.35 -22.64 -0.38
C ARG A 92 10.20 -23.33 -1.46
N ARG A 93 9.71 -23.37 -2.69
CA ARG A 93 10.37 -24.02 -3.85
C ARG A 93 10.92 -23.02 -4.87
N THR A 94 11.11 -21.75 -4.47
CA THR A 94 11.70 -20.76 -5.38
C THR A 94 13.13 -21.13 -5.74
N GLU A 95 13.49 -20.91 -6.99
CA GLU A 95 14.84 -21.21 -7.50
C GLU A 95 15.90 -20.27 -6.91
N ASN A 96 15.52 -19.06 -6.53
CA ASN A 96 16.44 -18.06 -5.99
C ASN A 96 15.87 -17.33 -4.74
N PRO A 97 15.91 -18.01 -3.58
CA PRO A 97 15.42 -17.41 -2.34
C PRO A 97 16.22 -16.16 -1.93
N LEU A 98 17.53 -16.13 -2.19
CA LEU A 98 18.37 -14.97 -1.85
C LEU A 98 17.88 -13.71 -2.56
N ALA A 99 17.61 -13.77 -3.85
CA ALA A 99 17.10 -12.63 -4.61
C ALA A 99 15.73 -12.19 -4.10
N TYR A 100 14.81 -13.14 -3.86
CA TYR A 100 13.47 -12.82 -3.37
C TYR A 100 13.50 -12.08 -2.02
N TYR A 101 14.15 -12.65 -1.03
CA TYR A 101 14.16 -12.10 0.32
C TYR A 101 15.06 -10.86 0.47
N GLY A 102 16.17 -10.81 -0.27
CA GLY A 102 17.03 -9.62 -0.31
C GLY A 102 16.33 -8.40 -0.93
N LEU A 103 15.65 -8.61 -2.06
CA LEU A 103 14.86 -7.55 -2.71
C LEU A 103 13.67 -7.10 -1.88
N LEU A 104 13.05 -8.00 -1.10
CA LEU A 104 12.01 -7.64 -0.13
C LEU A 104 12.54 -6.67 0.92
N LEU A 105 13.75 -6.91 1.47
CA LEU A 105 14.39 -5.99 2.43
C LEU A 105 14.68 -4.62 1.81
N PHE A 106 15.26 -4.57 0.61
CA PHE A 106 15.57 -3.31 -0.06
C PHE A 106 14.32 -2.52 -0.43
N SER A 107 13.27 -3.18 -0.90
CA SER A 107 11.98 -2.51 -1.15
C SER A 107 11.38 -1.96 0.14
N THR A 108 11.43 -2.72 1.24
CA THR A 108 10.95 -2.28 2.56
C THR A 108 11.76 -1.08 3.05
N PHE A 109 13.07 -1.12 2.90
CA PHE A 109 13.95 0.01 3.25
C PHE A 109 13.60 1.27 2.44
N GLY A 110 13.41 1.13 1.13
CA GLY A 110 12.96 2.21 0.26
C GLY A 110 11.61 2.80 0.69
N MET A 111 10.62 1.96 1.03
CA MET A 111 9.32 2.43 1.54
C MET A 111 9.48 3.28 2.80
N VAL A 112 10.28 2.82 3.76
CA VAL A 112 10.51 3.56 5.01
C VAL A 112 11.23 4.88 4.74
N LEU A 113 12.26 4.90 3.88
CA LEU A 113 12.96 6.12 3.51
C LEU A 113 12.05 7.14 2.80
N VAL A 114 11.13 6.71 1.93
CA VAL A 114 10.12 7.59 1.31
C VAL A 114 9.34 8.36 2.38
N ALA A 115 8.88 7.67 3.43
CA ALA A 115 8.12 8.32 4.50
C ALA A 115 8.95 9.28 5.35
N LEU A 116 10.26 9.04 5.49
CA LEU A 116 11.17 9.91 6.25
C LEU A 116 11.69 11.11 5.45
N SER A 117 11.60 11.09 4.12
CA SER A 117 12.23 12.10 3.26
C SER A 117 11.62 13.48 3.46
N THR A 118 12.49 14.49 3.64
CA THR A 118 12.17 15.93 3.69
C THR A 118 12.88 16.71 2.57
N ASP A 119 13.54 15.99 1.67
CA ASP A 119 14.22 16.50 0.49
C ASP A 119 13.71 15.75 -0.74
N LEU A 120 13.41 16.46 -1.84
CA LEU A 120 12.83 15.89 -3.05
C LEU A 120 13.76 14.92 -3.78
N VAL A 121 15.08 15.15 -3.75
CA VAL A 121 16.06 14.24 -4.36
C VAL A 121 16.16 12.96 -3.54
N VAL A 122 16.22 13.09 -2.21
CA VAL A 122 16.20 11.91 -1.32
C VAL A 122 14.88 11.13 -1.44
N LEU A 123 13.76 11.83 -1.57
CA LEU A 123 12.46 11.20 -1.86
C LEU A 123 12.53 10.39 -3.15
N PHE A 124 13.08 10.96 -4.24
CA PHE A 124 13.21 10.29 -5.53
C PHE A 124 14.10 9.04 -5.45
N VAL A 125 15.27 9.14 -4.83
CA VAL A 125 16.18 7.98 -4.64
C VAL A 125 15.49 6.89 -3.80
N SER A 126 14.80 7.28 -2.74
CA SER A 126 14.03 6.34 -1.88
C SER A 126 12.89 5.68 -2.64
N TRP A 127 12.22 6.44 -3.52
CA TRP A 127 11.17 5.96 -4.42
C TRP A 127 11.67 4.88 -5.39
N GLU A 128 12.84 5.09 -5.99
CA GLU A 128 13.46 4.10 -6.86
C GLU A 128 13.93 2.88 -6.07
N LEU A 129 14.49 3.08 -4.88
CA LEU A 129 14.90 1.99 -3.98
C LEU A 129 13.69 1.13 -3.53
N MET A 130 12.52 1.74 -3.36
CA MET A 130 11.27 1.01 -3.14
C MET A 130 10.82 0.25 -4.38
N SER A 131 10.96 0.87 -5.57
CA SER A 131 10.29 0.44 -6.80
C SER A 131 11.08 -0.59 -7.59
N VAL A 132 12.38 -0.35 -7.83
CA VAL A 132 13.23 -1.25 -8.64
C VAL A 132 13.26 -2.69 -8.13
N PRO A 133 13.41 -2.95 -6.82
CA PRO A 133 13.28 -4.29 -6.29
C PRO A 133 11.93 -4.94 -6.60
N THR A 134 10.84 -4.18 -6.60
CA THR A 134 9.50 -4.73 -6.85
C THR A 134 9.25 -5.08 -8.31
N TYR A 135 9.92 -4.42 -9.26
CA TYR A 135 9.86 -4.86 -10.67
C TYR A 135 10.47 -6.25 -10.84
N VAL A 136 11.63 -6.47 -10.24
CA VAL A 136 12.30 -7.78 -10.27
C VAL A 136 11.49 -8.84 -9.51
N LEU A 137 10.91 -8.47 -8.36
CA LEU A 137 10.05 -9.38 -7.58
C LEU A 137 8.78 -9.77 -8.33
N THR A 138 8.20 -8.87 -9.14
CA THR A 138 7.04 -9.16 -9.99
C THR A 138 7.39 -10.21 -11.05
N GLY A 139 8.58 -10.13 -11.67
CA GLY A 139 9.09 -11.08 -12.67
C GLY A 139 9.96 -12.21 -12.10
N ILE A 140 9.89 -12.50 -10.80
CA ILE A 140 10.80 -13.49 -10.17
C ILE A 140 10.55 -14.92 -10.66
N LEU A 141 9.35 -15.21 -11.17
CA LEU A 141 8.98 -16.49 -11.76
C LEU A 141 9.42 -16.52 -13.24
N LYS A 142 10.72 -16.53 -13.48
CA LYS A 142 11.34 -16.38 -14.81
C LYS A 142 10.81 -17.29 -15.91
N LYS A 143 10.32 -18.48 -15.55
CA LYS A 143 9.76 -19.47 -16.50
C LYS A 143 8.30 -19.22 -16.84
N ASP A 144 7.64 -18.28 -16.14
CA ASP A 144 6.25 -17.92 -16.39
C ASP A 144 6.19 -16.69 -17.30
N PRO A 145 5.70 -16.81 -18.55
CA PRO A 145 5.56 -15.70 -19.47
C PRO A 145 4.67 -14.56 -18.91
N ALA A 146 3.62 -14.91 -18.15
CA ALA A 146 2.73 -13.92 -17.54
C ALA A 146 3.45 -13.08 -16.49
N SER A 147 4.32 -13.68 -15.69
CA SER A 147 5.16 -12.97 -14.72
C SER A 147 6.15 -12.02 -15.40
N ASN A 148 6.77 -12.44 -16.50
CA ASN A 148 7.70 -11.61 -17.26
C ASN A 148 6.99 -10.42 -17.93
N GLU A 149 5.83 -10.64 -18.53
CA GLU A 149 4.99 -9.59 -19.14
C GLU A 149 4.53 -8.57 -18.09
N ALA A 150 4.06 -9.05 -16.94
CA ALA A 150 3.65 -8.22 -15.83
C ALA A 150 4.79 -7.33 -15.32
N ALA A 151 5.99 -7.89 -15.15
CA ALA A 151 7.17 -7.14 -14.73
C ALA A 151 7.57 -6.06 -15.74
N LEU A 152 7.54 -6.38 -17.04
CA LEU A 152 7.87 -5.44 -18.10
C LEU A 152 6.87 -4.28 -18.16
N LYS A 153 5.56 -4.57 -18.12
CA LYS A 153 4.50 -3.54 -18.09
C LYS A 153 4.64 -2.64 -16.87
N TYR A 154 4.86 -3.23 -15.70
CA TYR A 154 5.05 -2.47 -14.47
C TYR A 154 6.29 -1.58 -14.54
N PHE A 155 7.43 -2.11 -15.03
CA PHE A 155 8.66 -1.34 -15.19
C PHE A 155 8.48 -0.16 -16.15
N LEU A 156 7.94 -0.38 -17.36
CA LEU A 156 7.80 0.66 -18.37
C LEU A 156 6.93 1.83 -17.91
N VAL A 157 5.77 1.51 -17.30
CA VAL A 157 4.87 2.56 -16.79
C VAL A 157 5.49 3.28 -15.58
N SER A 158 6.21 2.54 -14.71
CA SER A 158 6.93 3.14 -13.58
C SER A 158 8.09 4.02 -14.02
N ALA A 159 8.86 3.65 -15.03
CA ALA A 159 9.95 4.46 -15.56
C ALA A 159 9.44 5.80 -16.12
N LEU A 160 8.29 5.78 -16.82
CA LEU A 160 7.63 7.01 -17.24
C LEU A 160 7.21 7.87 -16.03
N SER A 161 6.61 7.25 -15.01
CA SER A 161 6.23 7.92 -13.76
C SER A 161 7.43 8.60 -13.09
N SER A 162 8.56 7.89 -12.97
CA SER A 162 9.80 8.42 -12.41
C SER A 162 10.35 9.59 -13.22
N GLY A 163 10.26 9.53 -14.55
CA GLY A 163 10.59 10.64 -15.43
C GLY A 163 9.74 11.90 -15.17
N LEU A 164 8.44 11.73 -14.94
CA LEU A 164 7.54 12.85 -14.60
C LEU A 164 7.88 13.44 -13.22
N VAL A 165 8.15 12.59 -12.23
CA VAL A 165 8.51 13.05 -10.87
C VAL A 165 9.82 13.84 -10.89
N ILE A 166 10.88 13.33 -11.54
CA ILE A 166 12.17 14.03 -11.57
C ILE A 166 12.08 15.34 -12.37
N TYR A 167 11.24 15.38 -13.41
CA TYR A 167 11.00 16.62 -14.15
C TYR A 167 10.27 17.65 -13.28
N ALA A 168 9.26 17.23 -12.49
CA ALA A 168 8.59 18.11 -11.52
C ALA A 168 9.57 18.66 -10.47
N ILE A 169 10.48 17.82 -9.95
CA ILE A 169 11.57 18.24 -9.04
C ILE A 169 12.45 19.30 -9.69
N SER A 170 12.85 19.09 -10.95
CA SER A 170 13.67 20.03 -11.71
C SER A 170 13.00 21.41 -11.87
N LEU A 171 11.68 21.43 -12.14
CA LEU A 171 10.94 22.69 -12.24
C LEU A 171 10.87 23.44 -10.90
N LEU A 172 10.55 22.74 -9.80
CA LEU A 172 10.54 23.36 -8.47
C LEU A 172 11.92 23.87 -8.08
N PHE A 173 12.98 23.11 -8.35
CA PHE A 173 14.35 23.55 -8.12
C PHE A 173 14.71 24.79 -8.97
N GLY A 174 14.25 24.84 -10.22
CA GLY A 174 14.43 25.99 -11.11
C GLY A 174 13.86 27.29 -10.52
N ILE A 175 12.71 27.21 -9.86
CA ILE A 175 12.00 28.35 -9.25
C ILE A 175 12.62 28.69 -7.88
N THR A 176 12.80 27.71 -7.00
CA THR A 176 13.08 27.91 -5.57
C THR A 176 14.56 27.79 -5.22
N LYS A 177 15.39 27.26 -6.11
CA LYS A 177 16.81 26.93 -5.92
C LYS A 177 17.07 25.98 -4.73
N SER A 178 16.05 25.20 -4.32
CA SER A 178 16.14 24.25 -3.23
C SER A 178 15.47 22.92 -3.59
N THR A 179 15.95 21.83 -2.97
CA THR A 179 15.30 20.52 -2.99
C THR A 179 14.68 20.16 -1.64
N ASN A 180 14.97 20.96 -0.60
CA ASN A 180 14.37 20.80 0.72
C ASN A 180 12.90 21.21 0.69
N MET A 181 12.01 20.32 1.10
CA MET A 181 10.55 20.51 0.99
C MET A 181 10.02 21.69 1.80
N ILE A 182 10.61 21.95 2.97
CA ILE A 182 10.21 23.07 3.83
C ILE A 182 10.63 24.39 3.17
N VAL A 183 11.89 24.49 2.73
CA VAL A 183 12.42 25.68 2.05
C VAL A 183 11.64 25.98 0.76
N ILE A 184 11.24 24.95 0.02
CA ILE A 184 10.39 25.10 -1.17
C ILE A 184 9.04 25.74 -0.78
N GLY A 185 8.37 25.19 0.25
CA GLY A 185 7.10 25.71 0.71
C GLY A 185 7.19 27.18 1.18
N GLU A 186 8.25 27.53 1.91
CA GLU A 186 8.53 28.91 2.35
C GLU A 186 8.81 29.83 1.17
N ALA A 187 9.61 29.41 0.19
CA ALA A 187 9.93 30.19 -0.99
C ALA A 187 8.69 30.48 -1.85
N LEU A 188 7.85 29.47 -2.08
CA LEU A 188 6.60 29.64 -2.82
C LEU A 188 5.62 30.59 -2.11
N SER A 189 5.57 30.55 -0.78
CA SER A 189 4.69 31.41 0.02
C SER A 189 5.19 32.85 0.09
N SER A 190 6.48 33.06 0.35
CA SER A 190 7.06 34.40 0.57
C SER A 190 7.19 35.22 -0.70
N GLN A 191 7.43 34.57 -1.85
CA GLN A 191 7.58 35.26 -3.14
C GLN A 191 6.23 35.47 -3.87
N ASN A 192 5.12 35.11 -3.26
CA ASN A 192 3.76 35.19 -3.83
C ASN A 192 3.65 34.53 -5.23
N LEU A 193 4.28 33.32 -5.37
CA LEU A 193 4.36 32.57 -6.63
C LEU A 193 3.10 31.75 -6.91
N LEU A 194 1.95 32.14 -6.37
CA LEU A 194 0.66 31.43 -6.58
C LEU A 194 0.28 31.27 -8.05
N LEU A 195 0.71 32.16 -8.91
CA LEU A 195 0.43 32.12 -10.36
C LEU A 195 1.66 31.73 -11.17
N GLU A 196 2.72 31.16 -10.53
CA GLU A 196 3.91 30.72 -11.25
C GLU A 196 3.58 29.51 -12.14
N PRO A 197 3.61 29.68 -13.47
CA PRO A 197 3.20 28.59 -14.38
C PRO A 197 3.99 27.30 -14.22
N LEU A 198 5.30 27.42 -13.90
CA LEU A 198 6.16 26.26 -13.71
C LEU A 198 5.78 25.46 -12.45
N ALA A 199 5.31 26.13 -11.38
CA ALA A 199 4.81 25.45 -10.19
C ALA A 199 3.53 24.68 -10.49
N VAL A 200 2.60 25.25 -11.27
CA VAL A 200 1.37 24.57 -11.71
C VAL A 200 1.68 23.34 -12.56
N VAL A 201 2.65 23.46 -13.48
CA VAL A 201 3.12 22.30 -14.28
C VAL A 201 3.76 21.25 -13.37
N ALA A 202 4.59 21.63 -12.40
CA ALA A 202 5.19 20.70 -11.45
C ALA A 202 4.12 19.94 -10.63
N ILE A 203 3.05 20.62 -10.18
CA ILE A 203 1.91 19.99 -9.50
C ILE A 203 1.26 18.92 -10.41
N ALA A 204 0.97 19.25 -11.66
CA ALA A 204 0.37 18.31 -12.61
C ALA A 204 1.28 17.09 -12.85
N LEU A 205 2.59 17.30 -12.97
CA LEU A 205 3.58 16.24 -13.14
C LEU A 205 3.70 15.34 -11.89
N PHE A 206 3.67 15.91 -10.68
CA PHE A 206 3.63 15.11 -9.44
C PHE A 206 2.35 14.31 -9.32
N ILE A 207 1.18 14.89 -9.66
CA ILE A 207 -0.09 14.16 -9.66
C ILE A 207 -0.02 12.98 -10.63
N ALA A 208 0.49 13.19 -11.84
CA ALA A 208 0.63 12.13 -12.84
C ALA A 208 1.65 11.06 -12.39
N GLY A 209 2.84 11.49 -11.93
CA GLY A 209 3.90 10.60 -11.49
C GLY A 209 3.52 9.76 -10.26
N PHE A 210 3.14 10.39 -9.17
CA PHE A 210 2.70 9.65 -7.98
C PHE A 210 1.36 8.94 -8.18
N GLY A 211 0.48 9.50 -9.02
CA GLY A 211 -0.81 8.94 -9.39
C GLY A 211 -0.71 7.52 -9.96
N MET A 212 0.35 7.25 -10.72
CA MET A 212 0.66 5.91 -11.20
C MET A 212 0.81 4.92 -10.01
N LYS A 213 1.63 5.24 -9.02
CA LYS A 213 1.94 4.34 -7.89
C LYS A 213 0.75 4.08 -6.98
N VAL A 214 -0.07 5.12 -6.75
CA VAL A 214 -1.28 5.00 -5.92
C VAL A 214 -2.48 4.47 -6.69
N ALA A 215 -2.33 4.16 -7.98
CA ALA A 215 -3.39 3.64 -8.84
C ALA A 215 -4.49 4.65 -9.18
N ALA A 216 -4.15 5.93 -9.28
CA ALA A 216 -5.09 6.97 -9.71
C ALA A 216 -5.48 6.81 -11.18
N VAL A 217 -6.76 7.00 -11.49
CA VAL A 217 -7.21 7.09 -12.88
C VAL A 217 -6.77 8.44 -13.47
N PRO A 218 -6.16 8.49 -14.67
CA PRO A 218 -6.04 7.41 -15.67
C PRO A 218 -4.78 6.52 -15.58
N PHE A 219 -3.92 6.70 -14.61
CA PHE A 219 -2.58 6.07 -14.53
C PHE A 219 -2.58 4.64 -13.95
N HIS A 220 -3.73 4.01 -13.82
CA HIS A 220 -3.96 2.74 -13.10
C HIS A 220 -3.76 1.46 -13.92
N MET A 221 -3.62 1.55 -15.25
CA MET A 221 -3.78 0.42 -16.19
C MET A 221 -2.79 -0.74 -15.98
N TRP A 222 -1.64 -0.49 -15.36
CA TRP A 222 -0.61 -1.49 -15.10
C TRP A 222 -0.97 -2.47 -13.96
N ILE A 223 -1.84 -2.06 -13.03
CA ILE A 223 -2.11 -2.78 -11.77
C ILE A 223 -2.75 -4.15 -11.98
N PRO A 224 -3.80 -4.31 -12.80
CA PRO A 224 -4.42 -5.61 -12.99
C PRO A 224 -3.44 -6.67 -13.50
N ASP A 225 -2.58 -6.30 -14.45
CA ASP A 225 -1.60 -7.21 -15.04
C ASP A 225 -0.46 -7.50 -14.08
N ALA A 226 0.07 -6.48 -13.39
CA ALA A 226 1.15 -6.63 -12.43
C ALA A 226 0.75 -7.50 -11.21
N TYR A 227 -0.48 -7.32 -10.70
CA TYR A 227 -0.94 -8.09 -9.53
C TYR A 227 -1.32 -9.53 -9.88
N GLU A 228 -1.77 -9.79 -11.11
CA GLU A 228 -2.08 -11.14 -11.58
C GLU A 228 -0.81 -11.95 -11.91
N GLY A 229 0.17 -11.34 -12.60
CA GLY A 229 1.39 -12.01 -13.00
C GLY A 229 2.46 -12.10 -11.92
N ALA A 230 2.40 -11.27 -10.86
CA ALA A 230 3.32 -11.38 -9.73
C ALA A 230 3.00 -12.59 -8.85
N PRO A 231 4.00 -13.15 -8.13
CA PRO A 231 3.70 -14.01 -6.99
C PRO A 231 2.67 -13.35 -6.06
N THR A 232 1.66 -14.09 -5.61
CA THR A 232 0.53 -13.51 -4.85
C THR A 232 0.98 -12.79 -3.57
N THR A 233 2.10 -13.22 -2.96
CA THR A 233 2.73 -12.53 -1.82
C THR A 233 3.32 -11.18 -2.21
N ILE A 234 3.85 -11.06 -3.43
CA ILE A 234 4.35 -9.79 -3.97
C ILE A 234 3.18 -8.89 -4.37
N ALA A 235 2.09 -9.44 -4.93
CA ALA A 235 0.88 -8.67 -5.17
C ALA A 235 0.32 -8.05 -3.85
N ALA A 236 0.41 -8.77 -2.73
CA ALA A 236 0.08 -8.23 -1.40
C ALA A 236 1.00 -7.06 -1.00
N LEU A 237 2.33 -7.19 -1.21
CA LEU A 237 3.30 -6.12 -0.95
C LEU A 237 3.02 -4.88 -1.80
N LEU A 238 2.75 -5.08 -3.09
CA LEU A 238 2.43 -4.00 -4.02
C LEU A 238 1.15 -3.27 -3.61
N ALA A 239 0.10 -4.03 -3.28
CA ALA A 239 -1.21 -3.48 -2.96
C ALA A 239 -1.27 -2.75 -1.61
N ALA A 240 -0.54 -3.24 -0.61
CA ALA A 240 -0.59 -2.74 0.77
C ALA A 240 0.63 -1.89 1.15
N GLY A 241 1.84 -2.32 0.76
CA GLY A 241 3.10 -1.65 1.10
C GLY A 241 3.43 -0.51 0.15
N THR A 242 3.82 -0.83 -1.10
CA THR A 242 4.33 0.20 -2.03
C THR A 242 3.28 1.23 -2.43
N LYS A 243 2.00 0.86 -2.49
CA LYS A 243 0.90 1.82 -2.70
C LYS A 243 0.80 2.81 -1.55
N SER A 244 0.88 2.36 -0.31
CA SER A 244 0.92 3.24 0.87
C SER A 244 2.18 4.13 0.86
N GLY A 245 3.31 3.63 0.32
CA GLY A 245 4.51 4.42 0.05
C GLY A 245 4.25 5.55 -0.95
N GLY A 246 3.45 5.29 -1.98
CA GLY A 246 3.00 6.32 -2.92
C GLY A 246 2.17 7.42 -2.24
N PHE A 247 1.27 7.05 -1.33
CA PHE A 247 0.50 8.02 -0.54
C PHE A 247 1.39 8.77 0.47
N ALA A 248 2.40 8.13 1.06
CA ALA A 248 3.37 8.81 1.91
C ALA A 248 4.14 9.90 1.15
N ALA A 249 4.59 9.61 -0.08
CA ALA A 249 5.24 10.59 -0.96
C ALA A 249 4.29 11.75 -1.31
N LEU A 250 3.03 11.43 -1.69
CA LEU A 250 2.01 12.46 -1.94
C LEU A 250 1.80 13.35 -0.72
N MET A 251 1.67 12.77 0.47
CA MET A 251 1.48 13.56 1.69
C MET A 251 2.67 14.48 1.96
N ARG A 252 3.91 13.97 1.86
CA ARG A 252 5.11 14.79 2.03
C ARG A 252 5.19 15.95 1.05
N VAL A 253 4.92 15.72 -0.22
CA VAL A 253 5.04 16.77 -1.24
C VAL A 253 3.89 17.76 -1.17
N PHE A 254 2.64 17.29 -1.10
CA PHE A 254 1.46 18.15 -1.22
C PHE A 254 1.12 18.91 0.05
N PHE A 255 1.34 18.32 1.24
CA PHE A 255 1.04 18.99 2.50
C PHE A 255 2.23 19.78 3.08
N VAL A 256 3.47 19.58 2.59
CA VAL A 256 4.65 20.33 3.04
C VAL A 256 5.11 21.33 1.97
N SER A 257 5.52 20.83 0.79
CA SER A 257 6.10 21.72 -0.25
C SER A 257 5.06 22.53 -1.01
N LEU A 258 3.89 21.95 -1.29
CA LEU A 258 2.84 22.50 -2.15
C LEU A 258 1.59 22.93 -1.37
N ALA A 259 1.71 23.12 -0.06
CA ALA A 259 0.58 23.47 0.81
C ALA A 259 -0.12 24.77 0.39
N ILE A 260 0.61 25.74 -0.16
CA ILE A 260 0.06 27.03 -0.64
C ILE A 260 -0.96 26.84 -1.78
N TYR A 261 -0.80 25.79 -2.60
CA TYR A 261 -1.72 25.46 -3.72
C TYR A 261 -2.86 24.52 -3.29
N LYS A 262 -3.14 24.43 -1.99
CA LYS A 262 -4.10 23.48 -1.42
C LYS A 262 -5.50 23.61 -2.04
N ALA A 263 -5.95 24.85 -2.32
CA ALA A 263 -7.24 25.08 -2.97
C ALA A 263 -7.30 24.53 -4.40
N ASP A 264 -6.19 24.61 -5.13
CA ASP A 264 -6.14 24.22 -6.54
C ASP A 264 -6.05 22.71 -6.69
N TRP A 265 -5.06 22.06 -6.03
CA TRP A 265 -4.87 20.63 -6.18
C TRP A 265 -5.98 19.80 -5.51
N SER A 266 -6.69 20.32 -4.48
CA SER A 266 -7.79 19.60 -3.85
C SER A 266 -8.94 19.32 -4.82
N VAL A 267 -9.25 20.28 -5.70
CA VAL A 267 -10.27 20.12 -6.75
C VAL A 267 -9.87 19.00 -7.73
N ILE A 268 -8.60 18.98 -8.14
CA ILE A 268 -8.08 17.93 -9.03
C ILE A 268 -8.20 16.56 -8.36
N PHE A 269 -7.83 16.45 -7.07
CA PHE A 269 -7.99 15.20 -6.32
C PHE A 269 -9.45 14.80 -6.14
N ALA A 270 -10.40 15.72 -6.04
CA ALA A 270 -11.83 15.40 -5.99
C ALA A 270 -12.29 14.69 -7.28
N VAL A 271 -11.89 15.21 -8.44
CA VAL A 271 -12.21 14.61 -9.74
C VAL A 271 -11.53 13.25 -9.90
N ILE A 272 -10.23 13.15 -9.56
CA ILE A 272 -9.48 11.89 -9.65
C ILE A 272 -10.07 10.86 -8.67
N ALA A 273 -10.45 11.25 -7.46
CA ALA A 273 -11.09 10.37 -6.48
C ALA A 273 -12.38 9.75 -7.05
N LEU A 274 -13.27 10.59 -7.60
CA LEU A 274 -14.53 10.16 -8.21
C LEU A 274 -14.30 9.16 -9.34
N LEU A 275 -13.42 9.50 -10.29
CA LEU A 275 -13.10 8.63 -11.42
C LEU A 275 -12.46 7.30 -10.97
N THR A 276 -11.55 7.38 -10.01
CA THR A 276 -10.80 6.20 -9.52
C THR A 276 -11.71 5.23 -8.77
N MET A 277 -12.61 5.73 -7.90
CA MET A 277 -13.60 4.88 -7.23
C MET A 277 -14.51 4.20 -8.23
N THR A 278 -15.05 4.96 -9.18
CA THR A 278 -16.07 4.48 -10.12
C THR A 278 -15.49 3.46 -11.11
N LEU A 279 -14.41 3.82 -11.81
CA LEU A 279 -13.80 2.93 -12.80
C LEU A 279 -13.16 1.69 -12.16
N GLY A 280 -12.59 1.83 -10.95
CA GLY A 280 -12.09 0.70 -10.18
C GLY A 280 -13.18 -0.31 -9.83
N ASN A 281 -14.34 0.15 -9.38
CA ASN A 281 -15.47 -0.71 -9.02
C ASN A 281 -16.10 -1.37 -10.26
N ILE A 282 -16.29 -0.62 -11.36
CA ILE A 282 -16.80 -1.17 -12.62
C ILE A 282 -15.84 -2.26 -13.13
N GLY A 283 -14.54 -1.96 -13.15
CA GLY A 283 -13.53 -2.93 -13.56
C GLY A 283 -13.52 -4.19 -12.70
N ALA A 284 -13.70 -4.07 -11.38
CA ALA A 284 -13.74 -5.22 -10.46
C ALA A 284 -14.92 -6.16 -10.75
N LEU A 285 -16.10 -5.61 -11.05
CA LEU A 285 -17.31 -6.39 -11.34
C LEU A 285 -17.16 -7.28 -12.60
N MET A 286 -16.34 -6.83 -13.56
CA MET A 286 -16.16 -7.51 -14.84
C MET A 286 -15.11 -8.65 -14.80
N GLN A 287 -14.43 -8.86 -13.67
CA GLN A 287 -13.34 -9.83 -13.62
C GLN A 287 -13.81 -11.27 -13.42
N LYS A 288 -13.03 -12.21 -13.98
CA LYS A 288 -13.17 -13.65 -13.80
C LYS A 288 -12.05 -14.24 -12.94
N SER A 289 -10.93 -13.53 -12.81
CA SER A 289 -9.81 -13.87 -11.94
C SER A 289 -9.94 -13.13 -10.60
N PHE A 290 -9.77 -13.86 -9.49
CA PHE A 290 -9.89 -13.27 -8.16
C PHE A 290 -8.75 -12.26 -7.88
N THR A 291 -7.53 -12.54 -8.35
CA THR A 291 -6.40 -11.63 -8.21
C THR A 291 -6.60 -10.33 -8.99
N ARG A 292 -7.18 -10.38 -10.21
CA ARG A 292 -7.57 -9.18 -10.97
C ARG A 292 -8.72 -8.42 -10.32
N LEU A 293 -9.71 -9.12 -9.76
CA LEU A 293 -10.79 -8.49 -9.00
C LEU A 293 -10.20 -7.71 -7.81
N LEU A 294 -9.26 -8.30 -7.06
CA LEU A 294 -8.57 -7.61 -5.97
C LEU A 294 -7.75 -6.43 -6.47
N ALA A 295 -7.16 -6.51 -7.65
CA ALA A 295 -6.41 -5.42 -8.28
C ALA A 295 -7.31 -4.21 -8.58
N TYR A 296 -8.43 -4.40 -9.28
CA TYR A 296 -9.40 -3.33 -9.56
C TYR A 296 -10.05 -2.79 -8.29
N SER A 297 -10.38 -3.66 -7.35
CA SER A 297 -10.84 -3.25 -6.03
C SER A 297 -9.79 -2.39 -5.30
N SER A 298 -8.49 -2.66 -5.49
CA SER A 298 -7.41 -1.84 -4.93
C SER A 298 -7.32 -0.46 -5.60
N ILE A 299 -7.68 -0.34 -6.90
CA ILE A 299 -7.84 0.95 -7.59
C ILE A 299 -8.99 1.74 -6.93
N ALA A 300 -10.16 1.13 -6.76
CA ALA A 300 -11.30 1.79 -6.12
C ALA A 300 -10.97 2.30 -4.71
N GLN A 301 -10.24 1.51 -3.91
CA GLN A 301 -9.84 1.91 -2.56
C GLN A 301 -8.89 3.13 -2.57
N SER A 302 -8.03 3.27 -3.59
CA SER A 302 -7.21 4.48 -3.74
C SER A 302 -8.06 5.72 -3.95
N GLY A 303 -9.17 5.60 -4.69
CA GLY A 303 -10.12 6.69 -4.86
C GLY A 303 -10.73 7.16 -3.53
N TYR A 304 -11.06 6.23 -2.60
CA TYR A 304 -11.52 6.62 -1.27
C TYR A 304 -10.44 7.34 -0.48
N ILE A 305 -9.18 6.88 -0.51
CA ILE A 305 -8.06 7.59 0.17
C ILE A 305 -7.91 9.01 -0.37
N MET A 306 -8.06 9.20 -1.69
CA MET A 306 -7.95 10.51 -2.34
C MET A 306 -9.03 11.51 -1.91
N ILE A 307 -10.15 11.08 -1.31
CA ILE A 307 -11.13 11.98 -0.68
C ILE A 307 -10.45 12.83 0.40
N GLY A 308 -9.49 12.28 1.16
CA GLY A 308 -8.76 13.05 2.16
C GLY A 308 -7.82 14.11 1.58
N PHE A 309 -7.38 13.95 0.33
CA PHE A 309 -6.68 15.01 -0.41
C PHE A 309 -7.66 16.02 -1.02
N ALA A 310 -8.85 15.59 -1.42
CA ALA A 310 -9.90 16.48 -1.90
C ALA A 310 -10.49 17.37 -0.77
N ALA A 311 -10.56 16.83 0.44
CA ALA A 311 -10.98 17.50 1.66
C ALA A 311 -9.78 17.66 2.62
N PRO A 312 -8.80 18.54 2.34
CA PRO A 312 -7.52 18.59 3.03
C PRO A 312 -7.62 19.33 4.38
N THR A 313 -8.52 18.86 5.22
CA THR A 313 -8.71 19.24 6.63
C THR A 313 -8.06 18.18 7.54
N THR A 314 -7.90 18.48 8.83
CA THR A 314 -7.42 17.49 9.80
C THR A 314 -8.24 16.20 9.76
N LEU A 315 -9.57 16.32 9.65
CA LEU A 315 -10.46 15.16 9.54
C LEU A 315 -10.23 14.39 8.24
N GLY A 316 -10.06 15.08 7.10
CA GLY A 316 -9.83 14.44 5.79
C GLY A 316 -8.48 13.76 5.71
N VAL A 317 -7.40 14.42 6.15
CA VAL A 317 -6.05 13.83 6.21
C VAL A 317 -6.04 12.65 7.19
N GLY A 318 -6.65 12.80 8.37
CA GLY A 318 -6.80 11.71 9.34
C GLY A 318 -7.59 10.54 8.77
N GLY A 319 -8.69 10.81 8.06
CA GLY A 319 -9.47 9.81 7.34
C GLY A 319 -8.66 9.05 6.29
N ALA A 320 -7.82 9.77 5.51
CA ALA A 320 -6.92 9.14 4.53
C ALA A 320 -5.89 8.24 5.22
N LEU A 321 -5.21 8.71 6.26
CA LEU A 321 -4.26 7.90 7.05
C LEU A 321 -4.94 6.66 7.64
N PHE A 322 -6.12 6.83 8.24
CA PHE A 322 -6.89 5.74 8.81
C PHE A 322 -7.31 4.71 7.76
N HIS A 323 -7.72 5.18 6.57
CA HIS A 323 -8.06 4.27 5.49
C HIS A 323 -6.84 3.57 4.89
N ILE A 324 -5.67 4.23 4.80
CA ILE A 324 -4.40 3.62 4.38
C ILE A 324 -4.01 2.46 5.31
N LEU A 325 -4.07 2.66 6.61
CA LEU A 325 -3.80 1.60 7.60
C LEU A 325 -4.74 0.41 7.40
N ASN A 326 -6.05 0.68 7.41
CA ASN A 326 -7.08 -0.36 7.27
C ASN A 326 -6.97 -1.08 5.93
N HIS A 327 -6.81 -0.34 4.82
CA HIS A 327 -6.63 -0.89 3.49
C HIS A 327 -5.42 -1.82 3.42
N SER A 328 -4.29 -1.42 4.03
CA SER A 328 -3.06 -2.24 4.02
C SER A 328 -3.29 -3.60 4.67
N VAL A 329 -4.00 -3.66 5.79
CA VAL A 329 -4.32 -4.93 6.47
C VAL A 329 -5.38 -5.73 5.72
N MET A 330 -6.51 -5.10 5.34
CA MET A 330 -7.60 -5.77 4.64
C MET A 330 -7.16 -6.35 3.30
N LYS A 331 -6.36 -5.59 2.53
CA LYS A 331 -5.95 -5.98 1.19
C LYS A 331 -4.87 -7.07 1.23
N SER A 332 -3.89 -6.96 2.11
CA SER A 332 -2.90 -8.02 2.29
C SER A 332 -3.54 -9.33 2.74
N ALA A 333 -4.50 -9.29 3.67
CA ALA A 333 -5.23 -10.47 4.11
C ALA A 333 -5.99 -11.15 2.96
N ALA A 334 -6.66 -10.38 2.10
CA ALA A 334 -7.35 -10.91 0.93
C ALA A 334 -6.37 -11.58 -0.06
N PHE A 335 -5.19 -10.99 -0.32
CA PHE A 335 -4.15 -11.61 -1.15
C PHE A 335 -3.51 -12.83 -0.48
N PHE A 336 -3.34 -12.83 0.85
CA PHE A 336 -2.84 -14.02 1.56
C PHE A 336 -3.85 -15.18 1.50
N ALA A 337 -5.15 -14.90 1.56
CA ALA A 337 -6.17 -15.90 1.33
C ALA A 337 -6.12 -16.44 -0.12
N ALA A 338 -5.92 -15.55 -1.12
CA ALA A 338 -5.71 -15.95 -2.50
C ALA A 338 -4.46 -16.84 -2.65
N ALA A 339 -3.36 -16.52 -1.96
CA ALA A 339 -2.16 -17.35 -1.93
C ALA A 339 -2.43 -18.75 -1.33
N ALA A 340 -3.22 -18.83 -0.24
CA ALA A 340 -3.59 -20.11 0.35
C ALA A 340 -4.43 -20.96 -0.63
N VAL A 341 -5.38 -20.34 -1.33
CA VAL A 341 -6.20 -21.02 -2.35
C VAL A 341 -5.32 -21.49 -3.52
N LEU A 342 -4.46 -20.63 -4.04
CA LEU A 342 -3.55 -20.97 -5.14
C LEU A 342 -2.61 -22.12 -4.78
N MET A 343 -2.04 -22.12 -3.56
CA MET A 343 -1.16 -23.20 -3.08
C MET A 343 -1.88 -24.54 -2.95
N THR A 344 -3.17 -24.53 -2.63
CA THR A 344 -3.90 -25.74 -2.22
C THR A 344 -4.78 -26.26 -3.35
N LEU A 345 -5.39 -25.36 -4.11
CA LEU A 345 -6.37 -25.68 -5.16
C LEU A 345 -5.85 -25.35 -6.57
N SER A 346 -4.64 -24.75 -6.69
CA SER A 346 -3.98 -24.41 -7.96
C SER A 346 -4.84 -23.56 -8.90
N THR A 347 -5.64 -22.64 -8.36
CA THR A 347 -6.56 -21.80 -9.14
C THR A 347 -6.55 -20.34 -8.69
N THR A 348 -6.68 -19.44 -9.67
CA THR A 348 -6.94 -18.01 -9.48
C THR A 348 -8.33 -17.61 -9.98
N SER A 349 -9.01 -18.52 -10.69
CA SER A 349 -10.37 -18.30 -11.21
C SER A 349 -11.38 -18.17 -10.08
N LEU A 350 -12.35 -17.26 -10.22
CA LEU A 350 -13.46 -17.11 -9.27
C LEU A 350 -14.31 -18.38 -9.13
N ASP A 351 -14.40 -19.20 -10.19
CA ASP A 351 -15.11 -20.47 -10.14
C ASP A 351 -14.46 -21.47 -9.17
N GLY A 352 -13.14 -21.41 -9.02
CA GLY A 352 -12.38 -22.23 -8.08
C GLY A 352 -12.65 -21.92 -6.61
N TYR A 353 -13.31 -20.80 -6.30
CA TYR A 353 -13.72 -20.43 -4.94
C TYR A 353 -15.06 -21.03 -4.53
N SER A 354 -15.80 -21.70 -5.44
CA SER A 354 -17.04 -22.40 -5.10
C SER A 354 -16.81 -23.44 -4.01
N GLY A 355 -17.70 -23.47 -3.01
CA GLY A 355 -17.64 -24.39 -1.88
C GLY A 355 -16.45 -24.20 -0.94
N LEU A 356 -15.72 -23.08 -1.02
CA LEU A 356 -14.52 -22.84 -0.22
C LEU A 356 -14.80 -22.91 1.28
N GLY A 357 -15.99 -22.50 1.72
CA GLY A 357 -16.42 -22.58 3.12
C GLY A 357 -16.39 -23.99 3.70
N LYS A 358 -16.63 -25.03 2.88
CA LYS A 358 -16.52 -26.44 3.28
C LYS A 358 -15.10 -26.98 3.08
N ARG A 359 -14.43 -26.61 1.97
CA ARG A 359 -13.10 -27.11 1.57
C ARG A 359 -11.98 -26.52 2.40
N MET A 360 -11.99 -25.20 2.66
CA MET A 360 -10.96 -24.43 3.40
C MET A 360 -11.64 -23.43 4.37
N PRO A 361 -12.31 -23.91 5.44
CA PRO A 361 -13.21 -23.06 6.24
C PRO A 361 -12.52 -21.90 6.95
N ARG A 362 -11.27 -22.06 7.40
CA ARG A 362 -10.52 -20.99 8.08
C ARG A 362 -10.11 -19.89 7.12
N THR A 363 -9.60 -20.28 5.95
CA THR A 363 -9.24 -19.35 4.87
C THR A 363 -10.48 -18.63 4.35
N ALA A 364 -11.60 -19.33 4.15
CA ALA A 364 -12.86 -18.75 3.71
C ALA A 364 -13.40 -17.71 4.72
N LEU A 365 -13.36 -18.01 6.02
CA LEU A 365 -13.80 -17.08 7.06
C LEU A 365 -12.95 -15.79 7.08
N ALA A 366 -11.63 -15.93 7.07
CA ALA A 366 -10.73 -14.78 7.08
C ALA A 366 -10.87 -13.93 5.80
N LEU A 367 -11.06 -14.59 4.64
CA LEU A 367 -11.32 -13.90 3.39
C LEU A 367 -12.65 -13.14 3.44
N THR A 368 -13.71 -13.76 3.98
CA THR A 368 -15.02 -13.11 4.16
C THR A 368 -14.91 -11.84 5.00
N ILE A 369 -14.23 -11.91 6.15
CA ILE A 369 -13.98 -10.73 7.01
C ILE A 369 -13.27 -9.64 6.23
N SER A 370 -12.23 -10.00 5.46
CA SER A 370 -11.46 -9.03 4.66
C SER A 370 -12.31 -8.39 3.55
N LEU A 371 -13.13 -9.18 2.84
CA LEU A 371 -13.98 -8.68 1.76
C LEU A 371 -15.12 -7.79 2.30
N LEU A 372 -15.77 -8.17 3.40
CA LEU A 372 -16.80 -7.35 4.05
C LEU A 372 -16.20 -6.04 4.59
N ALA A 373 -14.99 -6.08 5.14
CA ALA A 373 -14.29 -4.88 5.57
C ALA A 373 -13.95 -3.97 4.38
N LEU A 374 -13.45 -4.50 3.26
CA LEU A 374 -13.19 -3.74 2.04
C LEU A 374 -14.48 -3.14 1.45
N ALA A 375 -15.61 -3.85 1.54
CA ALA A 375 -16.92 -3.32 1.17
C ALA A 375 -17.36 -2.15 2.08
N GLY A 376 -16.89 -2.12 3.32
CA GLY A 376 -17.31 -1.14 4.32
C GLY A 376 -18.56 -1.55 5.08
N VAL A 377 -18.65 -2.83 5.46
CA VAL A 377 -19.77 -3.35 6.25
C VAL A 377 -19.49 -3.17 7.76
N PRO A 378 -20.41 -2.54 8.53
CA PRO A 378 -20.29 -2.47 9.98
C PRO A 378 -20.27 -3.88 10.62
N PRO A 379 -19.58 -4.10 11.73
CA PRO A 379 -18.75 -3.17 12.51
C PRO A 379 -17.23 -3.27 12.18
N LEU A 380 -16.88 -3.53 10.93
CA LEU A 380 -15.48 -3.75 10.52
C LEU A 380 -14.73 -2.45 10.27
N SER A 381 -13.40 -2.51 10.35
CA SER A 381 -12.50 -1.35 10.29
C SER A 381 -12.63 -0.51 9.01
N GLY A 382 -12.96 -1.16 7.88
CA GLY A 382 -13.17 -0.48 6.60
C GLY A 382 -14.40 0.44 6.59
N PHE A 383 -15.46 0.09 7.32
CA PHE A 383 -16.61 0.96 7.51
C PHE A 383 -16.21 2.24 8.27
N MET A 384 -15.51 2.08 9.39
CA MET A 384 -15.11 3.23 10.22
C MET A 384 -14.23 4.22 9.46
N SER A 385 -13.26 3.73 8.68
CA SER A 385 -12.39 4.61 7.92
C SER A 385 -13.10 5.33 6.75
N LYS A 386 -14.04 4.66 6.07
CA LYS A 386 -14.88 5.29 5.05
C LYS A 386 -15.83 6.34 5.65
N LEU A 387 -16.41 6.04 6.82
CA LEU A 387 -17.27 6.99 7.54
C LEU A 387 -16.53 8.30 7.82
N VAL A 388 -15.30 8.22 8.34
CA VAL A 388 -14.48 9.43 8.60
C VAL A 388 -14.21 10.21 7.30
N LEU A 389 -13.87 9.53 6.21
CA LEU A 389 -13.61 10.17 4.90
C LEU A 389 -14.86 10.86 4.34
N PHE A 390 -16.02 10.21 4.43
CA PHE A 390 -17.26 10.78 3.89
C PHE A 390 -17.73 11.96 4.76
N THR A 391 -17.57 11.89 6.08
CA THR A 391 -17.82 13.02 6.99
C THR A 391 -16.92 14.20 6.64
N ALA A 392 -15.62 13.98 6.42
CA ALA A 392 -14.69 15.03 6.02
C ALA A 392 -15.07 15.69 4.68
N ALA A 393 -15.53 14.91 3.70
CA ALA A 393 -16.03 15.45 2.44
C ALA A 393 -17.30 16.30 2.63
N MET A 394 -18.21 15.87 3.50
CA MET A 394 -19.42 16.64 3.83
C MET A 394 -19.07 17.98 4.51
N GLU A 395 -18.19 17.98 5.51
CA GLU A 395 -17.74 19.18 6.21
C GLU A 395 -16.96 20.16 5.31
N SER A 396 -16.34 19.64 4.25
CA SER A 396 -15.62 20.42 3.24
C SER A 396 -16.51 20.91 2.08
N ASN A 397 -17.84 20.84 2.20
CA ASN A 397 -18.81 21.18 1.15
C ASN A 397 -18.68 20.32 -0.14
N LEU A 398 -18.11 19.14 -0.06
CA LEU A 398 -17.97 18.16 -1.16
C LEU A 398 -19.07 17.08 -1.08
N SER A 399 -20.31 17.47 -0.85
CA SER A 399 -21.44 16.55 -0.61
C SER A 399 -21.67 15.57 -1.78
N LEU A 400 -21.46 16.02 -3.02
CA LEU A 400 -21.54 15.15 -4.21
C LEU A 400 -20.45 14.07 -4.22
N LEU A 401 -19.24 14.41 -3.78
CA LEU A 401 -18.14 13.44 -3.65
C LEU A 401 -18.41 12.42 -2.53
N ALA A 402 -18.95 12.88 -1.40
CA ALA A 402 -19.38 12.00 -0.32
C ALA A 402 -20.49 11.04 -0.78
N LEU A 403 -21.53 11.54 -1.47
CA LEU A 403 -22.60 10.72 -2.03
C LEU A 403 -22.03 9.69 -3.03
N ALA A 404 -21.16 10.12 -3.94
CA ALA A 404 -20.50 9.22 -4.87
C ALA A 404 -19.68 8.15 -4.15
N GLY A 405 -18.98 8.51 -3.06
CA GLY A 405 -18.23 7.57 -2.21
C GLY A 405 -19.16 6.50 -1.59
N VAL A 406 -20.28 6.90 -1.02
CA VAL A 406 -21.28 5.99 -0.44
C VAL A 406 -21.84 5.05 -1.50
N LEU A 407 -22.26 5.58 -2.67
CA LEU A 407 -22.80 4.77 -3.77
C LEU A 407 -21.76 3.78 -4.31
N ASN A 408 -20.51 4.22 -4.49
CA ASN A 408 -19.42 3.33 -4.90
C ASN A 408 -19.11 2.26 -3.86
N SER A 409 -19.20 2.59 -2.56
CA SER A 409 -19.03 1.62 -1.48
C SER A 409 -20.14 0.55 -1.51
N ALA A 410 -21.40 0.95 -1.68
CA ALA A 410 -22.52 0.05 -1.84
C ALA A 410 -22.37 -0.82 -3.11
N PHE A 411 -21.93 -0.23 -4.23
CA PHE A 411 -21.67 -0.96 -5.47
C PHE A 411 -20.57 -2.04 -5.27
N SER A 412 -19.53 -1.73 -4.49
CA SER A 412 -18.46 -2.68 -4.21
C SER A 412 -18.94 -3.93 -3.47
N LEU A 413 -20.02 -3.84 -2.68
CA LEU A 413 -20.64 -4.97 -2.01
C LEU A 413 -21.15 -6.03 -2.99
N ALA A 414 -21.55 -5.63 -4.20
CA ALA A 414 -22.07 -6.57 -5.21
C ALA A 414 -21.02 -7.61 -5.61
N TYR A 415 -19.79 -7.20 -5.97
CA TYR A 415 -18.75 -8.15 -6.39
C TYR A 415 -18.10 -8.88 -5.21
N TYR A 416 -17.96 -8.25 -4.05
CA TYR A 416 -17.49 -8.96 -2.85
C TYR A 416 -18.53 -9.96 -2.34
N GLY A 417 -19.81 -9.56 -2.31
CA GLY A 417 -20.91 -10.45 -1.94
C GLY A 417 -21.05 -11.63 -2.91
N TRP A 418 -20.80 -11.39 -4.21
CA TRP A 418 -20.78 -12.47 -5.18
C TRP A 418 -19.68 -13.50 -4.94
N VAL A 419 -18.46 -13.08 -4.56
CA VAL A 419 -17.39 -14.00 -4.15
C VAL A 419 -17.80 -14.77 -2.89
N ILE A 420 -18.36 -14.08 -1.88
CA ILE A 420 -18.82 -14.71 -0.62
C ILE A 420 -19.94 -15.73 -0.92
N LYS A 421 -20.89 -15.37 -1.78
CA LYS A 421 -21.94 -16.30 -2.23
C LYS A 421 -21.33 -17.58 -2.81
N ARG A 422 -20.35 -17.46 -3.73
CA ARG A 422 -19.67 -18.63 -4.31
C ARG A 422 -18.97 -19.47 -3.25
N MET A 423 -18.32 -18.85 -2.28
CA MET A 423 -17.60 -19.58 -1.23
C MET A 423 -18.51 -20.43 -0.35
N TYR A 424 -19.74 -20.00 -0.10
CA TYR A 424 -20.63 -20.65 0.89
C TYR A 424 -21.88 -21.29 0.31
N LEU A 425 -22.42 -20.79 -0.81
CA LEU A 425 -23.70 -21.20 -1.36
C LEU A 425 -23.57 -22.01 -2.66
N ASP A 426 -22.47 -21.86 -3.41
CA ASP A 426 -22.25 -22.62 -4.63
C ASP A 426 -21.45 -23.89 -4.32
N ASP A 427 -21.83 -25.03 -4.89
CA ASP A 427 -21.08 -26.26 -4.72
C ASP A 427 -19.91 -26.34 -5.72
N ALA A 428 -18.83 -26.99 -5.29
CA ALA A 428 -17.69 -27.34 -6.15
C ALA A 428 -17.84 -28.80 -6.64
N PRO A 429 -17.20 -29.14 -7.78
CA PRO A 429 -17.18 -30.54 -8.25
C PRO A 429 -16.60 -31.52 -7.23
N ASP A 430 -15.66 -31.06 -6.41
CA ASP A 430 -15.09 -31.79 -5.29
C ASP A 430 -15.21 -30.95 -4.02
N MET A 431 -15.98 -31.43 -3.05
CA MET A 431 -16.26 -30.79 -1.76
C MET A 431 -15.38 -31.35 -0.63
N THR A 432 -14.39 -32.18 -0.96
CA THR A 432 -13.50 -32.74 0.07
C THR A 432 -12.70 -31.65 0.77
N ARG A 433 -12.64 -31.76 2.09
CA ARG A 433 -11.86 -30.83 2.91
C ARG A 433 -10.37 -31.02 2.67
N VAL A 434 -9.67 -29.94 2.35
CA VAL A 434 -8.24 -29.94 2.13
C VAL A 434 -7.46 -29.36 3.32
N LYS A 435 -6.21 -29.76 3.46
CA LYS A 435 -5.35 -29.31 4.56
C LYS A 435 -4.87 -27.87 4.29
N GLU A 436 -5.33 -26.95 5.11
CA GLU A 436 -4.93 -25.54 5.03
C GLU A 436 -3.50 -25.33 5.56
N PRO A 437 -2.66 -24.48 4.93
CA PRO A 437 -1.31 -24.19 5.40
C PRO A 437 -1.35 -23.47 6.75
N ARG A 438 -0.83 -24.09 7.80
CA ARG A 438 -0.95 -23.60 9.20
C ARG A 438 -0.46 -22.18 9.40
N LEU A 439 0.69 -21.84 8.83
CA LEU A 439 1.29 -20.50 8.98
C LEU A 439 0.45 -19.42 8.29
N LEU A 440 -0.06 -19.71 7.07
CA LEU A 440 -0.97 -18.78 6.40
C LEU A 440 -2.25 -18.56 7.20
N VAL A 441 -2.84 -19.63 7.73
CA VAL A 441 -4.04 -19.53 8.58
C VAL A 441 -3.77 -18.67 9.82
N ALA A 442 -2.59 -18.79 10.44
CA ALA A 442 -2.22 -17.95 11.58
C ALA A 442 -2.10 -16.47 11.19
N VAL A 443 -1.47 -16.15 10.05
CA VAL A 443 -1.37 -14.78 9.52
C VAL A 443 -2.75 -14.23 9.17
N LEU A 444 -3.61 -15.04 8.54
CA LEU A 444 -4.98 -14.67 8.21
C LEU A 444 -5.82 -14.40 9.46
N ALA A 445 -5.69 -15.23 10.49
CA ALA A 445 -6.37 -15.03 11.78
C ALA A 445 -5.93 -13.75 12.46
N LEU A 446 -4.62 -13.46 12.46
CA LEU A 446 -4.08 -12.20 12.99
C LEU A 446 -4.62 -11.00 12.23
N SER A 447 -4.61 -11.03 10.90
CA SER A 447 -5.15 -9.94 10.07
C SER A 447 -6.65 -9.73 10.32
N ALA A 448 -7.43 -10.82 10.40
CA ALA A 448 -8.86 -10.75 10.70
C ALA A 448 -9.12 -10.17 12.10
N ALA A 449 -8.31 -10.55 13.09
CA ALA A 449 -8.39 -9.99 14.45
C ALA A 449 -8.13 -8.47 14.45
N ILE A 450 -7.10 -8.00 13.74
CA ILE A 450 -6.79 -6.56 13.60
C ILE A 450 -7.98 -5.82 12.95
N ILE A 451 -8.56 -6.37 11.87
CA ILE A 451 -9.71 -5.78 11.18
C ILE A 451 -10.91 -5.62 12.11
N ILE A 452 -11.21 -6.66 12.89
CA ILE A 452 -12.34 -6.66 13.83
C ILE A 452 -12.08 -5.71 15.00
N LEU A 453 -10.90 -5.77 15.61
CA LEU A 453 -10.56 -4.94 16.77
C LEU A 453 -10.58 -3.45 16.45
N ILE A 454 -9.97 -3.02 15.33
CA ILE A 454 -10.01 -1.63 14.88
C ILE A 454 -11.45 -1.21 14.51
N GLY A 455 -12.27 -2.14 14.00
CA GLY A 455 -13.66 -1.85 13.66
C GLY A 455 -14.55 -1.66 14.88
N LEU A 456 -14.40 -2.51 15.90
CA LEU A 456 -15.18 -2.44 17.14
C LEU A 456 -14.73 -1.33 18.09
N TYR A 457 -13.43 -1.04 18.11
CA TYR A 457 -12.84 -0.04 18.99
C TYR A 457 -11.82 0.82 18.24
N PRO A 458 -12.29 1.75 17.36
CA PRO A 458 -11.42 2.56 16.52
C PRO A 458 -10.69 3.67 17.29
N GLU A 459 -11.23 4.14 18.43
CA GLU A 459 -10.81 5.36 19.13
C GLU A 459 -9.30 5.41 19.44
N PRO A 460 -8.64 4.37 19.98
CA PRO A 460 -7.21 4.46 20.29
C PRO A 460 -6.33 4.66 19.06
N VAL A 461 -6.73 4.11 17.91
CA VAL A 461 -6.00 4.26 16.65
C VAL A 461 -6.35 5.60 16.00
N LEU A 462 -7.62 5.97 16.02
CA LEU A 462 -8.13 7.19 15.40
C LEU A 462 -7.58 8.44 16.10
N SER A 463 -7.55 8.47 17.43
CA SER A 463 -7.02 9.61 18.19
C SER A 463 -5.54 9.88 17.89
N VAL A 464 -4.72 8.84 17.80
CA VAL A 464 -3.31 8.97 17.39
C VAL A 464 -3.20 9.51 15.96
N ILE A 465 -4.01 8.98 15.03
CA ILE A 465 -4.01 9.42 13.63
C ILE A 465 -4.46 10.88 13.50
N MET A 466 -5.48 11.32 14.27
CA MET A 466 -5.92 12.71 14.26
C MET A 466 -4.83 13.64 14.82
N ALA A 467 -4.08 13.22 15.83
CA ALA A 467 -2.93 13.97 16.32
C ALA A 467 -1.81 14.10 15.28
N ILE A 468 -1.59 13.08 14.43
CA ILE A 468 -0.66 13.15 13.30
C ILE A 468 -1.19 14.12 12.23
N ALA A 469 -2.47 14.01 11.88
CA ALA A 469 -3.09 14.83 10.85
C ALA A 469 -3.15 16.33 11.22
N SER A 470 -3.21 16.65 12.50
CA SER A 470 -3.19 18.06 12.97
C SER A 470 -1.81 18.72 12.85
N GLN A 471 -0.75 17.97 12.55
CA GLN A 471 0.61 18.46 12.36
C GLN A 471 0.95 18.73 10.89
N LEU A 472 0.06 18.38 9.97
CA LEU A 472 0.17 18.56 8.52
C LEU A 472 -0.70 19.70 8.03
#